data_4a291e42132bfd6285240c2de65ca6ab
#
_entry.id   4a291e42132bfd6285240c2de65ca6ab
#
_cell.length_a   1.000
_cell.length_b   1.000
_cell.length_c   1.000
_cell.angle_alpha   90.00
_cell.angle_beta   90.00
_cell.angle_gamma   90.00
#
_symmetry.space_group_name_H-M   'P 1'
#
loop_
_entity.id
_entity.type
_entity.pdbx_description
1 polymer ?
#
loop_
_entity_poly.entity_id
_entity_poly.type
_entity_poly.pdbx_seq_one_letter_code
_entity_poly.pdbx_strand_id
1 'polypeptide(L)'
;LRTLYVSGEESSRQLKLRADRLSHDNPNCFILCETHLEQIFTQAANIQPDLMIIDSIQTIFTEVVESSPGSVSQVRECSAAILKYAKESGVPVLLIGHINKEGSIAGPKVLEHIVDTVLQFEGDQHYMYRILRSIKNRFGSTAELGIYEMRQNGLREVSNPSELLLTQNHEGLSGVAIAAAIEGVRPFLIETQALVSSAVYGTPQRSATGFDLRRMNMLLAVLEKRAGFKLIQKD
;
A
#
# COMPACT_ATOMS: atom_id res chain seq x y z
N LEU A 1 -23.92 -8.12 -1.46
CA LEU A 1 -23.25 -8.04 -2.77
C LEU A 1 -22.83 -9.43 -3.22
N ARG A 2 -23.20 -9.82 -4.46
CA ARG A 2 -22.65 -11.00 -5.13
C ARG A 2 -21.28 -10.63 -5.68
N THR A 3 -20.23 -11.28 -5.18
CA THR A 3 -18.86 -11.01 -5.60
C THR A 3 -18.32 -12.17 -6.41
N LEU A 4 -17.82 -11.90 -7.61
CA LEU A 4 -17.07 -12.86 -8.40
C LEU A 4 -15.58 -12.62 -8.18
N TYR A 5 -14.91 -13.55 -7.51
CA TYR A 5 -13.46 -13.55 -7.33
C TYR A 5 -12.82 -14.49 -8.36
N VAL A 6 -12.08 -13.90 -9.28
CA VAL A 6 -11.35 -14.62 -10.32
C VAL A 6 -9.90 -14.76 -9.89
N SER A 7 -9.43 -16.00 -9.77
CA SER A 7 -8.03 -16.28 -9.45
C SER A 7 -7.33 -16.94 -10.64
N GLY A 8 -6.27 -16.29 -11.11
CA GLY A 8 -5.37 -16.86 -12.11
C GLY A 8 -4.11 -17.49 -11.52
N GLU A 9 -3.89 -17.35 -10.21
CA GLU A 9 -2.65 -17.81 -9.55
C GLU A 9 -2.87 -18.98 -8.60
N GLU A 10 -3.99 -18.97 -7.88
CA GLU A 10 -4.27 -19.96 -6.84
C GLU A 10 -5.39 -20.91 -7.24
N SER A 11 -5.26 -22.16 -6.86
CA SER A 11 -6.31 -23.16 -7.00
C SER A 11 -7.45 -22.92 -5.99
N SER A 12 -8.64 -23.41 -6.31
CA SER A 12 -9.81 -23.33 -5.42
C SER A 12 -9.55 -23.90 -4.04
N ARG A 13 -8.72 -24.96 -3.93
CA ARG A 13 -8.34 -25.56 -2.65
C ARG A 13 -7.46 -24.61 -1.80
N GLN A 14 -6.51 -23.92 -2.43
CA GLN A 14 -5.65 -22.94 -1.72
C GLN A 14 -6.46 -21.75 -1.24
N LEU A 15 -7.36 -21.24 -2.07
CA LEU A 15 -8.28 -20.16 -1.72
C LEU A 15 -9.20 -20.56 -0.56
N LYS A 16 -9.73 -21.78 -0.58
CA LYS A 16 -10.56 -22.29 0.52
C LYS A 16 -9.79 -22.34 1.84
N LEU A 17 -8.57 -22.88 1.84
CA LEU A 17 -7.70 -22.91 3.04
C LEU A 17 -7.41 -21.50 3.58
N ARG A 18 -7.25 -20.52 2.69
CA ARG A 18 -7.05 -19.12 3.07
C ARG A 18 -8.32 -18.51 3.67
N ALA A 19 -9.48 -18.74 3.04
CA ALA A 19 -10.77 -18.27 3.52
C ALA A 19 -11.10 -18.83 4.91
N ASP A 20 -10.86 -20.13 5.12
CA ASP A 20 -11.07 -20.80 6.42
C ASP A 20 -10.21 -20.18 7.52
N ARG A 21 -8.95 -19.82 7.22
CA ARG A 21 -8.06 -19.14 8.18
C ARG A 21 -8.55 -17.74 8.56
N LEU A 22 -9.17 -17.03 7.62
CA LEU A 22 -9.73 -15.69 7.85
C LEU A 22 -11.09 -15.74 8.55
N SER A 23 -11.65 -16.92 8.76
CA SER A 23 -12.98 -17.14 9.37
C SER A 23 -14.09 -16.38 8.65
N HIS A 24 -13.95 -16.18 7.34
CA HIS A 24 -14.93 -15.52 6.50
C HIS A 24 -15.58 -16.53 5.57
N ASP A 25 -16.78 -16.97 5.93
CA ASP A 25 -17.65 -17.71 5.04
C ASP A 25 -18.73 -16.77 4.50
N ASN A 26 -18.68 -16.47 3.22
CA ASN A 26 -19.63 -15.59 2.56
C ASN A 26 -20.28 -16.36 1.40
N PRO A 27 -21.55 -16.76 1.52
CA PRO A 27 -22.26 -17.51 0.49
C PRO A 27 -22.45 -16.72 -0.82
N ASN A 28 -22.26 -15.42 -0.81
CA ASN A 28 -22.34 -14.57 -1.98
C ASN A 28 -20.99 -14.32 -2.65
N CYS A 29 -19.91 -14.98 -2.20
CA CYS A 29 -18.60 -14.92 -2.85
C CYS A 29 -18.40 -16.16 -3.72
N PHE A 30 -18.43 -15.97 -5.03
CA PHE A 30 -18.21 -17.00 -6.05
C PHE A 30 -16.75 -16.98 -6.46
N ILE A 31 -16.08 -18.13 -6.39
CA ILE A 31 -14.67 -18.27 -6.76
C ILE A 31 -14.60 -18.95 -8.12
N LEU A 32 -13.87 -18.31 -9.04
CA LEU A 32 -13.59 -18.82 -10.38
C LEU A 32 -12.07 -18.92 -10.57
N CYS A 33 -11.54 -20.13 -10.77
CA CYS A 33 -10.14 -20.35 -11.12
C CYS A 33 -10.03 -20.44 -12.64
N GLU A 34 -9.80 -19.31 -13.29
CA GLU A 34 -9.76 -19.18 -14.74
C GLU A 34 -8.81 -18.05 -15.16
N THR A 35 -8.12 -18.22 -16.28
CA THR A 35 -7.19 -17.25 -16.85
C THR A 35 -7.61 -16.74 -18.23
N HIS A 36 -8.52 -17.42 -18.89
CA HIS A 36 -9.01 -17.06 -20.21
C HIS A 36 -10.14 -16.01 -20.11
N LEU A 37 -9.90 -14.81 -20.62
CA LEU A 37 -10.77 -13.65 -20.41
C LEU A 37 -12.20 -13.88 -20.90
N GLU A 38 -12.39 -14.51 -22.04
CA GLU A 38 -13.70 -14.78 -22.64
C GLU A 38 -14.53 -15.76 -21.80
N GLN A 39 -13.86 -16.73 -21.16
CA GLN A 39 -14.52 -17.64 -20.21
C GLN A 39 -14.93 -16.89 -18.94
N ILE A 40 -14.09 -15.98 -18.46
CA ILE A 40 -14.40 -15.12 -17.30
C ILE A 40 -15.67 -14.30 -17.58
N PHE A 41 -15.77 -13.67 -18.75
CA PHE A 41 -16.97 -12.91 -19.12
C PHE A 41 -18.21 -13.79 -19.27
N THR A 42 -18.06 -14.98 -19.81
CA THR A 42 -19.17 -15.95 -19.90
C THR A 42 -19.71 -16.30 -18.51
N GLN A 43 -18.83 -16.59 -17.56
CA GLN A 43 -19.24 -16.87 -16.17
C GLN A 43 -19.81 -15.64 -15.48
N ALA A 44 -19.24 -14.46 -15.71
CA ALA A 44 -19.77 -13.21 -15.19
C ALA A 44 -21.21 -12.95 -15.68
N ALA A 45 -21.50 -13.24 -16.95
CA ALA A 45 -22.86 -13.13 -17.49
C ALA A 45 -23.86 -14.09 -16.81
N ASN A 46 -23.41 -15.31 -16.46
CA ASN A 46 -24.25 -16.31 -15.78
C ASN A 46 -24.49 -15.93 -14.29
N ILE A 47 -23.46 -15.44 -13.58
CA ILE A 47 -23.50 -15.13 -12.14
C ILE A 47 -24.16 -13.77 -11.91
N GLN A 48 -24.01 -12.82 -12.84
CA GLN A 48 -24.44 -11.42 -12.71
C GLN A 48 -23.94 -10.81 -11.39
N PRO A 49 -22.60 -10.68 -11.22
CA PRO A 49 -22.03 -10.17 -9.97
C PRO A 49 -22.29 -8.67 -9.80
N ASP A 50 -22.36 -8.23 -8.54
CA ASP A 50 -22.40 -6.82 -8.16
C ASP A 50 -21.00 -6.22 -8.06
N LEU A 51 -19.97 -7.09 -7.96
CA LEU A 51 -18.54 -6.74 -7.89
C LEU A 51 -17.72 -7.87 -8.51
N MET A 52 -16.72 -7.55 -9.32
CA MET A 52 -15.73 -8.49 -9.82
C MET A 52 -14.34 -8.15 -9.28
N ILE A 53 -13.58 -9.17 -8.87
CA ILE A 53 -12.19 -9.05 -8.43
C ILE A 53 -11.35 -9.98 -9.30
N ILE A 54 -10.25 -9.49 -9.87
CA ILE A 54 -9.33 -10.27 -10.71
C ILE A 54 -7.97 -10.30 -10.04
N ASP A 55 -7.49 -11.50 -9.66
CA ASP A 55 -6.24 -11.76 -8.95
C ASP A 55 -5.42 -12.84 -9.68
N SER A 56 -4.43 -12.43 -10.46
CA SER A 56 -3.97 -11.11 -10.83
C SER A 56 -4.19 -10.84 -12.32
N ILE A 57 -4.19 -9.56 -12.69
CA ILE A 57 -4.32 -9.18 -14.12
C ILE A 57 -3.19 -9.73 -14.98
N GLN A 58 -2.01 -10.00 -14.39
CA GLN A 58 -0.86 -10.54 -15.10
C GLN A 58 -1.07 -11.99 -15.58
N THR A 59 -1.96 -12.73 -14.95
CA THR A 59 -2.24 -14.14 -15.33
C THR A 59 -3.34 -14.26 -16.37
N ILE A 60 -4.12 -13.19 -16.58
CA ILE A 60 -5.22 -13.19 -17.54
C ILE A 60 -4.69 -13.00 -18.97
N PHE A 61 -5.27 -13.73 -19.89
CA PHE A 61 -4.94 -13.63 -21.31
C PHE A 61 -6.20 -13.70 -22.21
N THR A 62 -6.05 -13.20 -23.43
CA THR A 62 -7.03 -13.29 -24.51
C THR A 62 -6.35 -13.81 -25.76
N GLU A 63 -7.09 -14.54 -26.60
CA GLU A 63 -6.59 -15.02 -27.89
C GLU A 63 -6.53 -13.92 -28.96
N VAL A 64 -7.08 -12.74 -28.69
CA VAL A 64 -7.06 -11.60 -29.61
C VAL A 64 -5.63 -11.11 -29.88
N VAL A 65 -4.72 -11.35 -28.95
CA VAL A 65 -3.31 -10.91 -29.04
C VAL A 65 -2.38 -12.10 -28.98
N GLU A 66 -1.57 -12.29 -30.01
CA GLU A 66 -0.53 -13.33 -30.08
C GLU A 66 0.68 -12.95 -29.22
N SER A 67 0.55 -13.04 -27.90
CA SER A 67 1.65 -12.81 -26.96
C SER A 67 1.43 -13.60 -25.68
N SER A 68 2.53 -13.90 -24.96
CA SER A 68 2.46 -14.69 -23.73
C SER A 68 1.65 -13.99 -22.63
N PRO A 69 0.92 -14.74 -21.78
CA PRO A 69 0.32 -14.20 -20.57
C PRO A 69 1.35 -13.40 -19.74
N GLY A 70 0.92 -12.30 -19.12
CA GLY A 70 1.79 -11.42 -18.36
C GLY A 70 2.63 -10.43 -19.19
N SER A 71 2.62 -10.56 -20.52
CA SER A 71 3.25 -9.54 -21.39
C SER A 71 2.49 -8.22 -21.31
N VAL A 72 3.18 -7.11 -21.59
CA VAL A 72 2.57 -5.76 -21.61
C VAL A 72 1.37 -5.69 -22.53
N SER A 73 1.45 -6.35 -23.69
CA SER A 73 0.40 -6.39 -24.70
C SER A 73 -0.84 -7.09 -24.17
N GLN A 74 -0.68 -8.26 -23.53
CA GLN A 74 -1.78 -9.00 -22.92
C GLN A 74 -2.43 -8.21 -21.78
N VAL A 75 -1.63 -7.71 -20.85
CA VAL A 75 -2.13 -6.91 -19.71
C VAL A 75 -2.92 -5.70 -20.20
N ARG A 76 -2.43 -5.03 -21.24
CA ARG A 76 -3.10 -3.86 -21.83
C ARG A 76 -4.43 -4.23 -22.47
N GLU A 77 -4.45 -5.25 -23.30
CA GLU A 77 -5.66 -5.70 -24.03
C GLU A 77 -6.73 -6.22 -23.07
N CYS A 78 -6.35 -7.12 -22.14
CA CYS A 78 -7.26 -7.64 -21.13
C CYS A 78 -7.85 -6.51 -20.28
N SER A 79 -7.01 -5.54 -19.86
CA SER A 79 -7.49 -4.42 -19.07
C SER A 79 -8.43 -3.50 -19.83
N ALA A 80 -8.20 -3.29 -21.13
CA ALA A 80 -9.09 -2.50 -21.98
C ALA A 80 -10.46 -3.20 -22.14
N ALA A 81 -10.47 -4.52 -22.35
CA ALA A 81 -11.68 -5.30 -22.44
C ALA A 81 -12.47 -5.34 -21.12
N ILE A 82 -11.77 -5.48 -19.98
CA ILE A 82 -12.39 -5.44 -18.66
C ILE A 82 -12.98 -4.05 -18.35
N LEU A 83 -12.28 -2.98 -18.71
CA LEU A 83 -12.79 -1.61 -18.57
C LEU A 83 -14.08 -1.41 -19.39
N LYS A 84 -14.09 -1.93 -20.62
CA LYS A 84 -15.28 -1.90 -21.47
C LYS A 84 -16.44 -2.64 -20.81
N TYR A 85 -16.19 -3.88 -20.33
CA TYR A 85 -17.18 -4.66 -19.58
C TYR A 85 -17.73 -3.88 -18.38
N ALA A 86 -16.85 -3.30 -17.54
CA ALA A 86 -17.27 -2.55 -16.37
C ALA A 86 -18.18 -1.37 -16.72
N LYS A 87 -17.87 -0.65 -17.81
CA LYS A 87 -18.67 0.48 -18.30
C LYS A 87 -20.02 0.06 -18.86
N GLU A 88 -20.07 -1.04 -19.60
CA GLU A 88 -21.29 -1.52 -20.27
C GLU A 88 -22.25 -2.20 -19.27
N SER A 89 -21.70 -2.96 -18.32
CA SER A 89 -22.50 -3.68 -17.31
C SER A 89 -22.83 -2.84 -16.08
N GLY A 90 -22.07 -1.77 -15.80
CA GLY A 90 -22.15 -1.01 -14.55
C GLY A 90 -21.55 -1.74 -13.34
N VAL A 91 -20.90 -2.90 -13.54
CA VAL A 91 -20.28 -3.68 -12.48
C VAL A 91 -18.88 -3.14 -12.19
N PRO A 92 -18.59 -2.69 -10.94
CA PRO A 92 -17.24 -2.29 -10.56
C PRO A 92 -16.29 -3.49 -10.61
N VAL A 93 -15.05 -3.24 -11.06
CA VAL A 93 -14.01 -4.26 -11.15
C VAL A 93 -12.78 -3.81 -10.39
N LEU A 94 -12.27 -4.67 -9.50
CA LEU A 94 -10.99 -4.52 -8.84
C LEU A 94 -9.96 -5.38 -9.57
N LEU A 95 -8.91 -4.75 -10.10
CA LEU A 95 -7.78 -5.43 -10.69
C LEU A 95 -6.63 -5.47 -9.69
N ILE A 96 -6.20 -6.67 -9.31
CA ILE A 96 -5.01 -6.86 -8.49
C ILE A 96 -3.83 -7.03 -9.42
N GLY A 97 -2.76 -6.25 -9.15
CA GLY A 97 -1.53 -6.30 -9.90
C GLY A 97 -0.32 -6.31 -8.96
N HIS A 98 0.72 -7.07 -9.33
CA HIS A 98 1.95 -7.17 -8.55
C HIS A 98 3.02 -6.22 -9.10
N ILE A 99 3.68 -5.50 -8.19
CA ILE A 99 4.82 -4.64 -8.51
C ILE A 99 6.10 -5.41 -8.18
N ASN A 100 7.06 -5.49 -9.11
CA ASN A 100 8.38 -6.03 -8.81
C ASN A 100 9.21 -5.04 -8.00
N LYS A 101 10.18 -5.57 -7.22
CA LYS A 101 11.11 -4.79 -6.37
C LYS A 101 11.91 -3.72 -7.12
N GLU A 102 12.03 -3.82 -8.42
CA GLU A 102 12.76 -2.86 -9.28
C GLU A 102 11.86 -1.74 -9.84
N GLY A 103 10.57 -1.73 -9.50
CA GLY A 103 9.62 -0.69 -9.99
C GLY A 103 9.41 -0.68 -11.51
N SER A 104 9.93 -1.65 -12.24
CA SER A 104 10.03 -1.63 -13.70
C SER A 104 9.22 -2.70 -14.43
N ILE A 105 8.23 -3.34 -13.81
CA ILE A 105 7.34 -4.16 -14.61
C ILE A 105 6.32 -3.27 -15.30
N ALA A 106 6.32 -3.41 -16.59
CA ALA A 106 5.49 -2.72 -17.56
C ALA A 106 3.96 -2.81 -17.32
N GLY A 107 3.48 -3.72 -16.48
CA GLY A 107 2.07 -3.91 -16.16
C GLY A 107 1.44 -2.78 -15.34
N PRO A 108 1.91 -2.44 -14.14
CA PRO A 108 1.22 -1.49 -13.26
C PRO A 108 1.13 -0.08 -13.84
N LYS A 109 2.21 0.46 -14.43
CA LYS A 109 2.21 1.81 -15.02
C LYS A 109 1.25 1.94 -16.22
N VAL A 110 1.10 0.88 -17.01
CA VAL A 110 0.13 0.87 -18.12
C VAL A 110 -1.29 0.94 -17.57
N LEU A 111 -1.58 0.24 -16.46
CA LEU A 111 -2.89 0.23 -15.82
C LEU A 111 -3.26 1.57 -15.18
N GLU A 112 -2.29 2.28 -14.60
CA GLU A 112 -2.51 3.58 -13.94
C GLU A 112 -3.22 4.60 -14.83
N HIS A 113 -2.96 4.55 -16.13
CA HIS A 113 -3.62 5.46 -17.08
C HIS A 113 -5.03 5.02 -17.47
N ILE A 114 -5.31 3.73 -17.39
CA ILE A 114 -6.56 3.11 -17.84
C ILE A 114 -7.64 3.18 -16.74
N VAL A 115 -7.28 2.86 -15.51
CA VAL A 115 -8.22 2.75 -14.38
C VAL A 115 -8.57 4.11 -13.76
N ASP A 116 -9.70 4.17 -13.05
CA ASP A 116 -10.17 5.39 -12.40
C ASP A 116 -9.47 5.65 -11.07
N THR A 117 -9.14 4.60 -10.33
CA THR A 117 -8.48 4.68 -9.03
C THR A 117 -7.32 3.69 -8.98
N VAL A 118 -6.20 4.12 -8.39
CA VAL A 118 -5.04 3.27 -8.11
C VAL A 118 -4.78 3.32 -6.62
N LEU A 119 -4.85 2.16 -5.99
CA LEU A 119 -4.49 1.95 -4.58
C LEU A 119 -3.22 1.11 -4.53
N GLN A 120 -2.30 1.50 -3.67
CA GLN A 120 -1.04 0.80 -3.46
C GLN A 120 -0.92 0.36 -2.01
N PHE A 121 -0.60 -0.93 -1.80
CA PHE A 121 -0.16 -1.42 -0.51
C PHE A 121 1.34 -1.25 -0.37
N GLU A 122 1.75 -0.52 0.64
CA GLU A 122 3.13 -0.34 1.04
C GLU A 122 3.37 -1.12 2.33
N GLY A 123 4.54 -1.75 2.46
CA GLY A 123 4.90 -2.44 3.69
C GLY A 123 6.36 -2.79 3.73
N ASP A 124 6.94 -2.69 4.92
CA ASP A 124 8.29 -3.14 5.22
C ASP A 124 8.25 -4.57 5.78
N GLN A 125 9.26 -5.39 5.46
CA GLN A 125 9.38 -6.76 5.98
C GLN A 125 9.61 -6.80 7.51
N HIS A 126 10.13 -5.70 8.08
CA HIS A 126 10.43 -5.59 9.51
C HIS A 126 9.25 -5.11 10.35
N TYR A 127 8.20 -4.56 9.71
CA TYR A 127 7.05 -4.01 10.42
C TYR A 127 5.78 -4.81 10.14
N MET A 128 5.01 -5.05 11.20
CA MET A 128 3.71 -5.76 11.11
C MET A 128 2.60 -4.90 10.50
N TYR A 129 2.94 -3.73 9.98
CA TYR A 129 1.96 -2.78 9.44
C TYR A 129 2.01 -2.72 7.92
N ARG A 130 0.87 -2.40 7.35
CA ARG A 130 0.69 -2.13 5.92
C ARG A 130 -0.02 -0.80 5.74
N ILE A 131 0.44 -0.01 4.80
CA ILE A 131 -0.19 1.27 4.45
C ILE A 131 -0.86 1.09 3.10
N LEU A 132 -2.14 1.41 3.04
CA LEU A 132 -2.89 1.51 1.80
C LEU A 132 -2.96 2.98 1.39
N ARG A 133 -2.32 3.31 0.29
CA ARG A 133 -2.22 4.68 -0.24
C ARG A 133 -2.99 4.81 -1.55
N SER A 134 -3.73 5.89 -1.71
CA SER A 134 -4.31 6.27 -2.99
C SER A 134 -3.26 7.01 -3.83
N ILE A 135 -2.84 6.41 -4.94
CA ILE A 135 -1.87 7.02 -5.89
C ILE A 135 -2.61 7.86 -6.93
N LYS A 136 -3.81 7.41 -7.31
CA LYS A 136 -4.67 8.08 -8.27
C LYS A 136 -6.13 7.90 -7.85
N ASN A 137 -6.91 8.96 -7.96
CA ASN A 137 -8.36 8.90 -7.80
C ASN A 137 -9.01 9.98 -8.67
N ARG A 138 -9.77 9.58 -9.68
CA ARG A 138 -10.47 10.52 -10.58
C ARG A 138 -11.64 11.22 -9.92
N PHE A 139 -12.20 10.64 -8.87
CA PHE A 139 -13.46 11.09 -8.27
C PHE A 139 -13.29 11.62 -6.85
N GLY A 140 -12.06 11.73 -6.35
CA GLY A 140 -11.82 12.20 -5.00
C GLY A 140 -10.36 12.49 -4.68
N SER A 141 -10.09 12.76 -3.41
CA SER A 141 -8.75 13.03 -2.89
C SER A 141 -7.86 11.80 -2.93
N THR A 142 -6.56 11.99 -3.15
CA THR A 142 -5.50 10.99 -2.96
C THR A 142 -4.77 11.17 -1.63
N ALA A 143 -5.20 12.11 -0.80
CA ALA A 143 -4.57 12.45 0.46
C ALA A 143 -4.95 11.51 1.63
N GLU A 144 -5.81 10.54 1.38
CA GLU A 144 -6.24 9.56 2.38
C GLU A 144 -5.29 8.37 2.43
N LEU A 145 -5.02 7.89 3.65
CA LEU A 145 -4.27 6.64 3.88
C LEU A 145 -5.06 5.70 4.80
N GLY A 146 -5.00 4.40 4.51
CA GLY A 146 -5.38 3.34 5.44
C GLY A 146 -4.15 2.70 6.09
N ILE A 147 -4.15 2.52 7.40
CA ILE A 147 -3.08 1.80 8.10
C ILE A 147 -3.67 0.52 8.67
N TYR A 148 -3.02 -0.60 8.41
CA TYR A 148 -3.46 -1.92 8.80
C TYR A 148 -2.36 -2.67 9.51
N GLU A 149 -2.71 -3.38 10.58
CA GLU A 149 -1.84 -4.30 11.28
C GLU A 149 -2.03 -5.72 10.73
N MET A 150 -0.91 -6.38 10.42
CA MET A 150 -0.91 -7.79 10.01
C MET A 150 -1.11 -8.69 11.22
N ARG A 151 -2.20 -9.43 11.26
CA ARG A 151 -2.50 -10.42 12.29
C ARG A 151 -2.63 -11.83 11.70
N GLN A 152 -2.66 -12.86 12.56
CA GLN A 152 -2.84 -14.25 12.12
C GLN A 152 -4.18 -14.47 11.41
N ASN A 153 -5.21 -13.73 11.80
CA ASN A 153 -6.55 -13.79 11.23
C ASN A 153 -6.82 -12.69 10.16
N GLY A 154 -5.77 -12.08 9.60
CA GLY A 154 -5.88 -11.09 8.53
C GLY A 154 -5.42 -9.68 8.92
N LEU A 155 -5.92 -8.68 8.22
CA LEU A 155 -5.60 -7.28 8.43
C LEU A 155 -6.60 -6.66 9.42
N ARG A 156 -6.07 -5.95 10.42
CA ARG A 156 -6.85 -5.11 11.33
C ARG A 156 -6.60 -3.65 11.01
N GLU A 157 -7.65 -2.87 10.84
CA GLU A 157 -7.54 -1.42 10.71
C GLU A 157 -6.96 -0.79 11.98
N VAL A 158 -6.03 0.14 11.80
CA VAL A 158 -5.49 1.00 12.85
C VAL A 158 -6.16 2.36 12.74
N SER A 159 -7.14 2.60 13.59
CA SER A 159 -7.92 3.85 13.59
C SER A 159 -7.13 5.05 14.10
N ASN A 160 -6.19 4.84 15.01
CA ASN A 160 -5.33 5.89 15.57
C ASN A 160 -3.83 5.56 15.36
N PRO A 161 -3.22 6.06 14.27
CA PRO A 161 -1.79 5.84 14.00
C PRO A 161 -0.86 6.39 15.08
N SER A 162 -1.28 7.42 15.82
CA SER A 162 -0.46 8.03 16.88
C SER A 162 -0.13 7.04 18.00
N GLU A 163 -1.02 6.08 18.29
CA GLU A 163 -0.76 5.04 19.30
C GLU A 163 0.42 4.13 18.95
N LEU A 164 0.73 4.00 17.67
CA LEU A 164 1.84 3.18 17.17
C LEU A 164 3.17 3.93 17.17
N LEU A 165 3.10 5.25 17.08
CA LEU A 165 4.26 6.13 16.91
C LEU A 165 4.73 6.76 18.23
N LEU A 166 3.98 6.51 19.31
CA LEU A 166 4.29 6.98 20.64
C LEU A 166 4.64 5.81 21.55
N THR A 167 5.75 5.91 22.26
CA THR A 167 6.12 4.94 23.31
C THR A 167 5.23 5.16 24.53
N GLN A 168 4.73 4.11 25.15
CA GLN A 168 3.78 4.20 26.26
C GLN A 168 4.39 4.67 27.58
N ASN A 169 5.73 4.69 27.73
CA ASN A 169 6.43 5.08 28.97
C ASN A 169 7.47 6.17 28.69
N HIS A 170 7.03 7.43 28.75
CA HIS A 170 7.94 8.59 28.58
C HIS A 170 8.39 9.22 29.90
N GLU A 171 7.86 8.78 31.04
CA GLU A 171 8.12 9.40 32.31
C GLU A 171 9.61 9.31 32.67
N GLY A 172 10.28 10.47 32.69
CA GLY A 172 11.67 10.59 33.10
C GLY A 172 12.73 10.41 32.01
N LEU A 173 12.36 10.17 30.75
CA LEU A 173 13.32 10.09 29.63
C LEU A 173 13.66 11.49 29.10
N SER A 174 14.92 11.88 29.18
CA SER A 174 15.41 13.08 28.51
C SER A 174 15.62 12.85 27.02
N GLY A 175 15.47 13.90 26.21
CA GLY A 175 15.70 13.81 24.76
C GLY A 175 14.54 13.25 23.97
N VAL A 176 13.35 13.17 24.54
CA VAL A 176 12.13 12.78 23.85
C VAL A 176 11.21 13.97 23.68
N ALA A 177 10.75 14.22 22.47
CA ALA A 177 9.76 15.23 22.15
C ALA A 177 8.67 14.65 21.24
N ILE A 178 7.44 15.09 21.45
CA ILE A 178 6.32 14.72 20.59
C ILE A 178 6.11 15.85 19.59
N ALA A 179 6.21 15.51 18.31
CA ALA A 179 5.93 16.40 17.21
C ALA A 179 4.59 16.03 16.55
N ALA A 180 3.90 17.03 16.03
CA ALA A 180 2.74 16.82 15.17
C ALA A 180 3.18 16.82 13.70
N ALA A 181 2.76 15.83 12.94
CA ALA A 181 2.93 15.75 11.50
C ALA A 181 1.57 15.59 10.81
N ILE A 182 1.50 16.01 9.57
CA ILE A 182 0.32 15.85 8.73
C ILE A 182 0.73 15.08 7.48
N GLU A 183 0.06 13.98 7.22
CA GLU A 183 0.18 13.26 5.95
C GLU A 183 -1.19 13.24 5.27
N GLY A 184 -1.27 13.89 4.11
CA GLY A 184 -2.56 14.13 3.47
C GLY A 184 -3.44 15.04 4.32
N VAL A 185 -4.56 14.53 4.78
CA VAL A 185 -5.52 15.25 5.65
C VAL A 185 -5.50 14.75 7.10
N ARG A 186 -4.69 13.74 7.42
CA ARG A 186 -4.63 13.15 8.76
C ARG A 186 -3.48 13.72 9.57
N PRO A 187 -3.75 14.38 10.71
CA PRO A 187 -2.72 14.70 11.69
C PRO A 187 -2.37 13.45 12.51
N PHE A 188 -1.10 13.30 12.83
CA PHE A 188 -0.63 12.29 13.77
C PHE A 188 0.54 12.80 14.60
N LEU A 189 0.71 12.21 15.75
CA LEU A 189 1.78 12.51 16.67
C LEU A 189 2.93 11.53 16.41
N ILE A 190 4.14 12.09 16.35
CA ILE A 190 5.36 11.32 16.15
C ILE A 190 6.28 11.60 17.32
N GLU A 191 6.84 10.56 17.90
CA GLU A 191 7.91 10.68 18.86
C GLU A 191 9.23 10.94 18.15
N THR A 192 9.89 12.02 18.54
CA THR A 192 11.23 12.35 18.09
C THR A 192 12.19 12.17 19.25
N GLN A 193 13.22 11.37 19.06
CA GLN A 193 14.24 11.12 20.07
C GLN A 193 15.55 11.77 19.64
N ALA A 194 16.23 12.42 20.59
CA ALA A 194 17.55 13.00 20.41
C ALA A 194 18.44 12.68 21.61
N LEU A 195 19.55 12.04 21.35
CA LEU A 195 20.60 11.82 22.34
C LEU A 195 21.72 12.84 22.08
N VAL A 196 22.03 13.64 23.08
CA VAL A 196 23.09 14.67 22.99
C VAL A 196 24.19 14.35 24.00
N SER A 197 25.39 14.15 23.48
CA SER A 197 26.58 13.92 24.31
C SER A 197 27.68 14.94 24.01
N SER A 198 28.73 14.95 24.84
CA SER A 198 29.90 15.77 24.55
C SER A 198 30.81 15.03 23.59
N ALA A 199 31.26 15.71 22.53
CA ALA A 199 32.15 15.12 21.54
C ALA A 199 33.48 14.73 22.19
N VAL A 200 33.79 13.44 22.22
CA VAL A 200 35.00 12.87 22.85
C VAL A 200 36.23 13.06 21.96
N TYR A 201 36.05 13.08 20.64
CA TYR A 201 37.16 13.11 19.68
C TYR A 201 37.41 14.48 19.03
N GLY A 202 36.95 15.54 19.65
CA GLY A 202 37.19 16.92 19.20
C GLY A 202 36.37 17.39 18.00
N THR A 203 35.85 16.45 17.21
CA THR A 203 34.94 16.74 16.07
C THR A 203 33.60 16.06 16.31
N PRO A 204 32.48 16.82 16.37
CA PRO A 204 31.17 16.25 16.59
C PRO A 204 30.79 15.21 15.51
N GLN A 205 30.29 14.06 15.94
CA GLN A 205 29.77 13.02 15.07
C GLN A 205 28.26 12.98 15.20
N ARG A 206 27.59 13.56 14.22
CA ARG A 206 26.14 13.64 14.20
C ARG A 206 25.57 12.66 13.21
N SER A 207 24.57 11.92 13.64
CA SER A 207 23.81 10.98 12.81
C SER A 207 22.32 11.24 12.97
N ALA A 208 21.55 10.89 11.96
CA ALA A 208 20.11 10.99 12.00
C ALA A 208 19.49 9.76 11.29
N THR A 209 18.42 9.25 11.88
CA THR A 209 17.59 8.20 11.29
C THR A 209 16.18 8.74 11.10
N GLY A 210 15.62 8.57 9.91
CA GLY A 210 14.29 9.09 9.60
C GLY A 210 14.24 10.61 9.37
N PHE A 211 15.38 11.29 9.38
CA PHE A 211 15.51 12.72 9.17
C PHE A 211 16.73 13.05 8.31
N ASP A 212 16.63 14.04 7.42
CA ASP A 212 17.75 14.46 6.56
C ASP A 212 18.86 15.13 7.39
N LEU A 213 20.06 14.56 7.33
CA LEU A 213 21.21 15.02 8.11
C LEU A 213 21.63 16.46 7.78
N ARG A 214 21.53 16.89 6.52
CA ARG A 214 21.88 18.26 6.11
C ARG A 214 20.91 19.25 6.69
N ARG A 215 19.61 18.91 6.65
CA ARG A 215 18.56 19.72 7.25
C ARG A 215 18.71 19.82 8.76
N MET A 216 19.04 18.71 9.44
CA MET A 216 19.34 18.71 10.87
C MET A 216 20.49 19.64 11.20
N ASN A 217 21.62 19.54 10.51
CA ASN A 217 22.77 20.39 10.74
C ASN A 217 22.48 21.90 10.51
N MET A 218 21.66 22.23 9.52
CA MET A 218 21.21 23.59 9.29
C MET A 218 20.34 24.09 10.45
N LEU A 219 19.41 23.30 10.96
CA LEU A 219 18.57 23.64 12.11
C LEU A 219 19.40 23.81 13.37
N LEU A 220 20.39 22.96 13.62
CA LEU A 220 21.31 23.09 14.75
C LEU A 220 22.11 24.40 14.68
N ALA A 221 22.59 24.78 13.48
CA ALA A 221 23.27 26.07 13.29
C ALA A 221 22.36 27.29 13.60
N VAL A 222 21.08 27.21 13.21
CA VAL A 222 20.07 28.23 13.53
C VAL A 222 19.83 28.30 15.04
N LEU A 223 19.66 27.14 15.69
CA LEU A 223 19.48 27.07 17.16
C LEU A 223 20.69 27.69 17.93
N GLU A 224 21.90 27.37 17.50
CA GLU A 224 23.10 27.91 18.07
C GLU A 224 23.14 29.44 17.93
N LYS A 225 22.92 29.94 16.71
CA LYS A 225 23.00 31.37 16.40
C LYS A 225 21.87 32.21 17.02
N ARG A 226 20.64 31.66 17.04
CA ARG A 226 19.45 32.42 17.45
C ARG A 226 19.01 32.17 18.87
N ALA A 227 19.19 30.95 19.39
CA ALA A 227 18.75 30.57 20.73
C ALA A 227 19.90 30.43 21.75
N GLY A 228 21.15 30.63 21.32
CA GLY A 228 22.32 30.65 22.20
C GLY A 228 22.73 29.27 22.73
N PHE A 229 22.26 28.18 22.12
CA PHE A 229 22.70 26.82 22.47
C PHE A 229 24.17 26.63 22.08
N LYS A 230 24.97 26.01 22.97
CA LYS A 230 26.35 25.65 22.67
C LYS A 230 26.42 24.23 22.10
N LEU A 231 26.33 24.13 20.79
CA LEU A 231 26.24 22.83 20.08
C LEU A 231 27.53 22.42 19.35
N ILE A 232 28.56 23.31 19.30
CA ILE A 232 29.79 23.09 18.55
C ILE A 232 30.55 21.82 19.02
N GLN A 233 30.47 21.47 20.28
CA GLN A 233 31.14 20.30 20.86
C GLN A 233 30.15 19.22 21.33
N LYS A 234 29.03 19.10 20.64
CA LYS A 234 27.99 18.10 20.94
C LYS A 234 27.79 17.17 19.78
N ASP A 235 27.80 15.87 20.06
CA ASP A 235 27.36 14.78 19.19
C ASP A 235 25.85 14.68 19.22
#